data_b31a458846322ca4df99d2bdc3c075ee
#
_entry.id   b31a458846322ca4df99d2bdc3c075ee
#
_cell.length_a   1.000
_cell.length_b   1.000
_cell.length_c   1.000
_cell.angle_alpha   90.00
_cell.angle_beta   90.00
_cell.angle_gamma   90.00
#
_symmetry.space_group_name_H-M   'P 1'
#
loop_
_entity.id
_entity.type
_entity.pdbx_description
1 polymer ?
#
loop_
_entity_poly.entity_id
_entity_poly.type
_entity_poly.pdbx_seq_one_letter_code
_entity_poly.pdbx_strand_id
1 'polypeptide(L)'
;MALGIAHRSGMTLDPESAADAQPVTDAPLIYFSSASGYTGRFVGKLDTAAGKIPLHTSEPTLLAQRPYVLLLPTYGGTAEQPGAAARGAVPKQVIKFLNNEHNRSLIRGVIGAGNTNFGDTYCLAADIVAVKCKVPVLYRFELMGTSEDVAKVNEGLEEFWTHQSQKPA
;
A
#
# COMPACT_ATOMS: atom_id res chain seq x y z
N MET A 1 -13.64 -53.94 -15.69
CA MET A 1 -13.85 -52.77 -14.87
C MET A 1 -12.95 -51.66 -15.35
N ALA A 2 -13.53 -50.76 -16.12
CA ALA A 2 -12.84 -49.54 -16.42
C ALA A 2 -12.76 -48.74 -15.15
N LEU A 3 -11.66 -48.77 -14.48
CA LEU A 3 -11.28 -47.68 -13.61
C LEU A 3 -11.23 -46.48 -14.50
N GLY A 4 -12.28 -45.65 -14.46
CA GLY A 4 -12.22 -44.33 -14.98
C GLY A 4 -11.01 -43.70 -14.36
N ILE A 5 -9.91 -43.74 -15.06
CA ILE A 5 -8.82 -42.88 -14.78
C ILE A 5 -9.48 -41.50 -14.90
N ALA A 6 -9.80 -40.92 -13.77
CA ALA A 6 -10.03 -39.52 -13.77
C ALA A 6 -8.83 -38.91 -14.46
N HIS A 7 -8.98 -38.58 -15.72
CA HIS A 7 -8.15 -37.58 -16.31
C HIS A 7 -8.36 -36.39 -15.41
N ARG A 8 -7.51 -36.25 -14.45
CA ARG A 8 -7.17 -34.92 -14.02
C ARG A 8 -6.66 -34.26 -15.29
N SER A 9 -7.57 -33.69 -16.04
CA SER A 9 -7.20 -32.55 -16.83
C SER A 9 -6.46 -31.70 -15.86
N GLY A 10 -5.14 -31.77 -15.90
CA GLY A 10 -4.36 -30.75 -15.28
C GLY A 10 -4.96 -29.51 -15.90
N MET A 11 -5.69 -28.73 -15.09
CA MET A 11 -5.94 -27.37 -15.46
C MET A 11 -4.57 -26.75 -15.52
N THR A 12 -3.91 -26.92 -16.66
CA THR A 12 -2.88 -26.00 -17.07
C THR A 12 -3.61 -24.68 -17.17
N LEU A 13 -3.55 -23.92 -16.08
CA LEU A 13 -3.93 -22.53 -16.12
C LEU A 13 -3.11 -21.95 -17.27
N ASP A 14 -3.79 -21.57 -18.34
CA ASP A 14 -3.14 -20.87 -19.42
C ASP A 14 -2.33 -19.73 -18.81
N PRO A 15 -1.07 -19.54 -19.22
CA PRO A 15 -0.24 -18.46 -18.69
C PRO A 15 -0.93 -17.10 -18.76
N GLU A 16 -1.83 -16.90 -19.70
CA GLU A 16 -2.66 -15.69 -19.82
C GLU A 16 -3.69 -15.57 -18.69
N SER A 17 -4.30 -16.66 -18.24
CA SER A 17 -5.28 -16.61 -17.16
C SER A 17 -4.63 -16.37 -15.80
N ALA A 18 -3.37 -16.77 -15.62
CA ALA A 18 -2.62 -16.50 -14.42
C ALA A 18 -2.16 -15.04 -14.33
N ALA A 19 -1.92 -14.38 -15.48
CA ALA A 19 -1.55 -12.97 -15.53
C ALA A 19 -2.75 -12.05 -15.24
N ASP A 20 -3.97 -12.51 -15.53
CA ASP A 20 -5.21 -11.75 -15.27
C ASP A 20 -5.81 -12.05 -13.89
N ALA A 21 -5.24 -12.97 -13.14
CA ALA A 21 -5.71 -13.27 -11.79
C ALA A 21 -5.39 -12.09 -10.85
N GLN A 22 -6.42 -11.56 -10.21
CA GLN A 22 -6.26 -10.46 -9.27
C GLN A 22 -5.50 -10.92 -8.03
N PRO A 23 -4.34 -10.29 -7.71
CA PRO A 23 -3.60 -10.65 -6.52
C PRO A 23 -4.35 -10.24 -5.25
N VAL A 24 -4.24 -11.05 -4.20
CA VAL A 24 -4.86 -10.81 -2.90
C VAL A 24 -3.80 -10.82 -1.81
N THR A 25 -4.06 -10.13 -0.70
CA THR A 25 -3.19 -10.14 0.46
C THR A 25 -3.98 -10.04 1.75
N ASP A 26 -3.55 -10.77 2.77
CA ASP A 26 -4.03 -10.65 4.14
C ASP A 26 -3.04 -9.91 5.05
N ALA A 27 -2.02 -9.29 4.46
CA ALA A 27 -1.01 -8.57 5.22
C ALA A 27 -1.60 -7.34 5.92
N PRO A 28 -1.16 -7.04 7.16
CA PRO A 28 -1.63 -5.86 7.89
C PRO A 28 -1.03 -4.55 7.38
N LEU A 29 -0.03 -4.61 6.52
CA LEU A 29 0.57 -3.47 5.85
C LEU A 29 0.49 -3.67 4.34
N ILE A 30 0.01 -2.66 3.63
CA ILE A 30 0.01 -2.63 2.18
C ILE A 30 0.79 -1.39 1.75
N TYR A 31 1.68 -1.53 0.76
CA TYR A 31 2.53 -0.44 0.35
C TYR A 31 2.64 -0.33 -1.16
N PHE A 32 2.99 0.87 -1.60
CA PHE A 32 3.44 1.14 -2.95
C PHE A 32 4.87 1.65 -2.92
N SER A 33 5.69 1.15 -3.82
CA SER A 33 7.06 1.64 -4.01
C SER A 33 7.27 1.96 -5.48
N SER A 34 7.78 3.15 -5.76
CA SER A 34 8.15 3.55 -7.11
C SER A 34 9.35 2.74 -7.64
N ALA A 35 9.69 2.95 -8.91
CA ALA A 35 10.83 2.30 -9.53
C ALA A 35 12.17 2.57 -8.80
N SER A 36 12.30 3.71 -8.09
CA SER A 36 13.49 4.01 -7.28
C SER A 36 13.68 3.05 -6.11
N GLY A 37 12.60 2.43 -5.61
CA GLY A 37 12.66 1.38 -4.62
C GLY A 37 12.91 1.84 -3.17
N TYR A 38 12.94 3.14 -2.88
CA TYR A 38 13.23 3.63 -1.53
C TYR A 38 12.18 3.17 -0.50
N THR A 39 10.92 3.29 -0.84
CA THR A 39 9.81 2.85 0.04
C THR A 39 9.86 1.35 0.28
N GLY A 40 10.11 0.57 -0.78
CA GLY A 40 10.25 -0.88 -0.68
C GLY A 40 11.42 -1.31 0.21
N ARG A 41 12.53 -0.58 0.17
CA ARG A 41 13.68 -0.83 1.05
C ARG A 41 13.33 -0.59 2.52
N PHE A 42 12.57 0.45 2.80
CA PHE A 42 12.09 0.73 4.14
C PHE A 42 11.19 -0.42 4.65
N VAL A 43 10.20 -0.80 3.83
CA VAL A 43 9.28 -1.88 4.18
C VAL A 43 10.02 -3.20 4.41
N GLY A 44 11.06 -3.49 3.62
CA GLY A 44 11.87 -4.70 3.78
C GLY A 44 12.60 -4.80 5.11
N LYS A 45 12.76 -3.69 5.83
CA LYS A 45 13.38 -3.65 7.16
C LYS A 45 12.38 -3.79 8.31
N LEU A 46 11.08 -3.72 8.02
CA LEU A 46 10.02 -3.86 9.02
C LEU A 46 9.81 -5.33 9.39
N ASP A 47 9.34 -5.56 10.60
CA ASP A 47 9.04 -6.91 11.10
C ASP A 47 7.65 -7.41 10.67
N THR A 48 6.84 -6.55 10.09
CA THR A 48 5.47 -6.88 9.68
C THR A 48 5.42 -7.48 8.28
N ALA A 49 4.48 -8.39 8.05
CA ALA A 49 4.15 -8.84 6.70
C ALA A 49 3.57 -7.69 5.88
N ALA A 50 3.91 -7.61 4.62
CA ALA A 50 3.49 -6.52 3.74
C ALA A 50 3.06 -7.02 2.36
N GLY A 51 1.97 -6.45 1.86
CA GLY A 51 1.50 -6.66 0.49
C GLY A 51 1.90 -5.48 -0.40
N LYS A 52 2.35 -5.76 -1.61
CA LYS A 52 2.82 -4.74 -2.55
C LYS A 52 1.76 -4.45 -3.61
N ILE A 53 1.43 -3.17 -3.78
CA ILE A 53 0.60 -2.73 -4.90
C ILE A 53 1.43 -2.83 -6.19
N PRO A 54 0.88 -3.42 -7.28
CA PRO A 54 1.60 -3.55 -8.54
C PRO A 54 2.11 -2.22 -9.09
N LEU A 55 3.32 -2.23 -9.66
CA LEU A 55 3.97 -1.03 -10.21
C LEU A 55 3.25 -0.51 -11.46
N HIS A 56 2.70 -1.40 -12.27
CA HIS A 56 2.05 -1.04 -13.53
C HIS A 56 0.53 -0.99 -13.40
N THR A 57 -0.07 0.12 -13.83
CA THR A 57 -1.53 0.28 -13.78
C THR A 57 -2.28 -0.60 -14.76
N SER A 58 -1.57 -1.19 -15.74
CA SER A 58 -2.14 -2.19 -16.65
C SER A 58 -2.38 -3.56 -15.98
N GLU A 59 -1.72 -3.82 -14.87
CA GLU A 59 -1.93 -5.03 -14.08
C GLU A 59 -3.15 -4.89 -13.18
N PRO A 60 -3.86 -6.01 -12.88
CA PRO A 60 -4.93 -5.98 -11.87
C PRO A 60 -4.37 -5.47 -10.53
N THR A 61 -5.14 -4.62 -9.84
CA THR A 61 -4.70 -4.13 -8.54
C THR A 61 -4.76 -5.20 -7.47
N LEU A 62 -4.01 -4.98 -6.39
CA LEU A 62 -4.05 -5.84 -5.21
C LEU A 62 -5.41 -5.73 -4.52
N LEU A 63 -5.94 -6.84 -3.99
CA LEU A 63 -7.11 -6.86 -3.10
C LEU A 63 -6.69 -7.15 -1.66
N ALA A 64 -7.08 -6.26 -0.76
CA ALA A 64 -6.94 -6.48 0.68
C ALA A 64 -8.00 -7.45 1.16
N GLN A 65 -7.62 -8.40 2.02
CA GLN A 65 -8.55 -9.36 2.64
C GLN A 65 -8.80 -9.07 4.11
N ARG A 66 -8.05 -8.13 4.70
CA ARG A 66 -8.12 -7.76 6.12
C ARG A 66 -7.86 -6.26 6.27
N PRO A 67 -8.26 -5.66 7.40
CA PRO A 67 -7.86 -4.29 7.72
C PRO A 67 -6.35 -4.10 7.63
N TYR A 68 -5.92 -2.98 7.05
CA TYR A 68 -4.51 -2.70 6.78
C TYR A 68 -4.17 -1.24 7.02
N VAL A 69 -2.88 -0.99 7.17
CA VAL A 69 -2.27 0.34 7.10
C VAL A 69 -1.63 0.50 5.72
N LEU A 70 -1.88 1.63 5.07
CA LEU A 70 -1.30 1.93 3.76
C LEU A 70 -0.02 2.75 3.93
N LEU A 71 1.06 2.34 3.28
CA LEU A 71 2.32 3.06 3.24
C LEU A 71 2.62 3.47 1.80
N LEU A 72 2.80 4.77 1.56
CA LEU A 72 2.97 5.29 0.21
C LEU A 72 3.93 6.48 0.17
N PRO A 73 4.68 6.61 -0.95
CA PRO A 73 5.47 7.81 -1.21
C PRO A 73 4.59 8.94 -1.74
N THR A 74 5.13 10.14 -1.71
CA THR A 74 4.56 11.30 -2.37
C THR A 74 5.32 11.55 -3.67
N TYR A 75 4.60 11.65 -4.79
CA TYR A 75 5.20 12.07 -6.04
C TYR A 75 5.36 13.60 -6.03
N GLY A 76 6.59 14.06 -6.26
CA GLY A 76 6.89 15.48 -6.35
C GLY A 76 6.49 16.03 -7.70
N GLY A 77 5.66 17.08 -7.68
CA GLY A 77 5.55 18.00 -8.80
C GLY A 77 6.02 19.36 -8.32
N THR A 78 6.77 20.10 -9.16
CA THR A 78 7.00 21.50 -8.92
C THR A 78 5.66 22.22 -9.05
N ALA A 79 5.07 22.58 -7.92
CA ALA A 79 3.83 23.32 -7.93
C ALA A 79 4.10 24.77 -8.26
N GLU A 80 4.12 25.09 -9.53
CA GLU A 80 4.15 26.50 -9.98
C GLU A 80 2.78 27.15 -9.83
N GLN A 81 1.72 26.36 -9.58
CA GLN A 81 0.37 26.84 -9.43
C GLN A 81 -0.29 26.25 -8.16
N PRO A 82 -1.13 27.04 -7.45
CA PRO A 82 -1.87 26.54 -6.30
C PRO A 82 -2.72 25.30 -6.66
N GLY A 83 -2.55 24.22 -5.92
CA GLY A 83 -3.26 22.97 -6.14
C GLY A 83 -2.63 22.02 -7.16
N ALA A 84 -1.63 22.44 -7.94
CA ALA A 84 -0.94 21.57 -8.91
C ALA A 84 -0.18 20.43 -8.23
N ALA A 85 0.41 20.68 -7.05
CA ALA A 85 1.11 19.66 -6.27
C ALA A 85 0.16 18.56 -5.80
N ALA A 86 -1.07 18.92 -5.43
CA ALA A 86 -2.05 17.94 -4.94
C ALA A 86 -2.51 16.96 -6.02
N ARG A 87 -2.53 17.38 -7.30
CA ARG A 87 -3.04 16.55 -8.41
C ARG A 87 -2.14 15.37 -8.76
N GLY A 88 -0.84 15.46 -8.53
CA GLY A 88 0.09 14.40 -8.87
C GLY A 88 0.75 13.74 -7.67
N ALA A 89 0.39 14.16 -6.45
CA ALA A 89 1.06 13.72 -5.23
C ALA A 89 0.81 12.24 -4.94
N VAL A 90 -0.42 11.76 -5.12
CA VAL A 90 -0.77 10.35 -4.89
C VAL A 90 -0.45 9.55 -6.15
N PRO A 91 0.38 8.51 -6.05
CA PRO A 91 0.67 7.65 -7.20
C PRO A 91 -0.61 7.07 -7.82
N LYS A 92 -0.65 6.99 -9.14
CA LYS A 92 -1.81 6.44 -9.87
C LYS A 92 -2.15 5.01 -9.46
N GLN A 93 -1.14 4.23 -9.15
CA GLN A 93 -1.30 2.85 -8.68
C GLN A 93 -2.06 2.79 -7.35
N VAL A 94 -1.79 3.74 -6.46
CA VAL A 94 -2.50 3.86 -5.18
C VAL A 94 -3.93 4.34 -5.41
N ILE A 95 -4.14 5.28 -6.31
CA ILE A 95 -5.49 5.75 -6.67
C ILE A 95 -6.33 4.58 -7.19
N LYS A 96 -5.78 3.78 -8.10
CA LYS A 96 -6.46 2.60 -8.62
C LYS A 96 -6.81 1.61 -7.50
N PHE A 97 -5.88 1.37 -6.58
CA PHE A 97 -6.07 0.49 -5.43
C PHE A 97 -7.23 0.99 -4.53
N LEU A 98 -7.25 2.27 -4.21
CA LEU A 98 -8.26 2.87 -3.34
C LEU A 98 -9.60 3.17 -4.04
N ASN A 99 -9.63 3.19 -5.37
CA ASN A 99 -10.90 3.27 -6.12
C ASN A 99 -11.71 1.98 -6.00
N ASN A 100 -11.08 0.88 -5.65
CA ASN A 100 -11.78 -0.34 -5.26
C ASN A 100 -12.45 -0.10 -3.89
N GLU A 101 -13.77 -0.16 -3.85
CA GLU A 101 -14.56 0.12 -2.66
C GLU A 101 -14.22 -0.83 -1.50
N HIS A 102 -14.00 -2.10 -1.80
CA HIS A 102 -13.61 -3.10 -0.81
C HIS A 102 -12.26 -2.75 -0.15
N ASN A 103 -11.25 -2.41 -0.95
CA ASN A 103 -9.96 -1.96 -0.43
C ASN A 103 -10.10 -0.73 0.45
N ARG A 104 -10.89 0.23 -0.01
CA ARG A 104 -11.13 1.47 0.74
C ARG A 104 -11.85 1.22 2.07
N SER A 105 -12.71 0.22 2.14
CA SER A 105 -13.43 -0.12 3.38
C SER A 105 -12.52 -0.69 4.47
N LEU A 106 -11.36 -1.23 4.10
CA LEU A 106 -10.44 -1.92 5.02
C LEU A 106 -9.25 -1.06 5.48
N ILE A 107 -9.04 0.12 4.92
CA ILE A 107 -7.95 1.00 5.35
C ILE A 107 -8.19 1.51 6.77
N ARG A 108 -7.16 1.51 7.61
CA ARG A 108 -7.25 1.95 9.01
C ARG A 108 -6.29 3.07 9.37
N GLY A 109 -5.26 3.27 8.58
CA GLY A 109 -4.28 4.31 8.79
C GLY A 109 -3.32 4.45 7.61
N VAL A 110 -2.50 5.49 7.64
CA VAL A 110 -1.58 5.80 6.55
C VAL A 110 -0.20 6.12 7.12
N ILE A 111 0.84 5.63 6.47
CA ILE A 111 2.23 6.03 6.72
C ILE A 111 2.75 6.68 5.44
N GLY A 112 3.32 7.86 5.56
CA GLY A 112 3.84 8.62 4.43
C GLY A 112 5.34 8.56 4.32
N ALA A 113 5.84 8.31 3.11
CA ALA A 113 7.22 8.54 2.72
C ALA A 113 7.31 9.79 1.86
N GLY A 114 8.36 10.56 2.02
CA GLY A 114 8.51 11.80 1.28
C GLY A 114 9.95 12.27 1.21
N ASN A 115 10.11 13.54 0.86
CA ASN A 115 11.40 14.21 0.84
C ASN A 115 11.21 15.62 1.37
N THR A 116 11.91 15.97 2.44
CA THR A 116 11.81 17.29 3.08
C THR A 116 12.26 18.42 2.16
N ASN A 117 13.02 18.16 1.10
CA ASN A 117 13.36 19.15 0.08
C ASN A 117 12.14 19.68 -0.67
N PHE A 118 11.00 19.00 -0.61
CA PHE A 118 9.76 19.46 -1.22
C PHE A 118 8.95 20.43 -0.33
N GLY A 119 9.43 20.76 0.87
CA GLY A 119 8.76 21.73 1.76
C GLY A 119 7.34 21.32 2.12
N ASP A 120 6.36 22.17 1.79
CA ASP A 120 4.94 21.97 2.13
C ASP A 120 4.32 20.72 1.50
N THR A 121 4.97 20.11 0.50
CA THR A 121 4.48 18.90 -0.13
C THR A 121 5.07 17.62 0.48
N TYR A 122 5.85 17.75 1.57
CA TYR A 122 6.40 16.62 2.28
C TYR A 122 5.29 15.70 2.79
N CYS A 123 5.33 14.44 2.36
CA CYS A 123 4.31 13.43 2.67
C CYS A 123 2.87 13.82 2.33
N LEU A 124 2.67 14.73 1.38
CA LEU A 124 1.35 15.22 0.98
C LEU A 124 0.41 14.09 0.54
N ALA A 125 0.92 13.06 -0.13
CA ALA A 125 0.10 11.92 -0.55
C ALA A 125 -0.59 11.24 0.64
N ALA A 126 0.14 11.04 1.74
CA ALA A 126 -0.42 10.47 2.96
C ALA A 126 -1.52 11.37 3.54
N ASP A 127 -1.30 12.67 3.56
CA ASP A 127 -2.30 13.63 4.05
C ASP A 127 -3.58 13.60 3.22
N ILE A 128 -3.46 13.54 1.89
CA ILE A 128 -4.60 13.48 0.98
C ILE A 128 -5.40 12.20 1.21
N VAL A 129 -4.74 11.05 1.28
CA VAL A 129 -5.40 9.77 1.51
C VAL A 129 -6.06 9.73 2.88
N ALA A 130 -5.38 10.22 3.91
CA ALA A 130 -5.91 10.26 5.27
C ALA A 130 -7.22 11.05 5.35
N VAL A 131 -7.29 12.21 4.71
CA VAL A 131 -8.49 13.04 4.67
C VAL A 131 -9.61 12.35 3.89
N LYS A 132 -9.32 11.82 2.70
CA LYS A 132 -10.33 11.18 1.85
C LYS A 132 -10.88 9.89 2.44
N CYS A 133 -10.03 9.10 3.08
CA CYS A 133 -10.42 7.83 3.68
C CYS A 133 -10.81 7.95 5.15
N LYS A 134 -10.69 9.14 5.74
CA LYS A 134 -11.04 9.42 7.16
C LYS A 134 -10.27 8.53 8.13
N VAL A 135 -8.98 8.43 7.91
CA VAL A 135 -8.06 7.64 8.74
C VAL A 135 -6.87 8.50 9.18
N PRO A 136 -6.20 8.17 10.30
CA PRO A 136 -5.07 8.95 10.77
C PRO A 136 -3.81 8.71 9.95
N VAL A 137 -2.94 9.73 9.89
CA VAL A 137 -1.55 9.56 9.50
C VAL A 137 -0.78 9.09 10.73
N LEU A 138 -0.20 7.91 10.66
CA LEU A 138 0.46 7.26 11.81
C LEU A 138 1.93 7.65 11.93
N TYR A 139 2.61 7.86 10.82
CA TYR A 139 4.02 8.18 10.78
C TYR A 139 4.41 8.81 9.43
N ARG A 140 5.47 9.62 9.45
CA ARG A 140 6.09 10.18 8.24
C ARG A 140 7.59 9.96 8.31
N PHE A 141 8.20 9.55 7.20
CA PHE A 141 9.64 9.39 7.11
C PHE A 141 10.16 9.88 5.77
N GLU A 142 11.46 10.11 5.71
CA GLU A 142 12.14 10.65 4.54
C GLU A 142 12.89 9.53 3.79
N LEU A 143 12.75 9.51 2.46
CA LEU A 143 13.46 8.59 1.55
C LEU A 143 13.27 7.12 1.95
N MET A 144 14.36 6.43 2.28
CA MET A 144 14.32 5.03 2.73
C MET A 144 14.22 4.87 4.25
N GLY A 145 14.06 5.99 4.97
CA GLY A 145 14.02 6.01 6.42
C GLY A 145 15.35 5.67 7.09
N THR A 146 15.42 5.95 8.37
CA THR A 146 16.56 5.59 9.22
C THR A 146 16.24 4.34 10.02
N SER A 147 17.25 3.78 10.71
CA SER A 147 17.04 2.67 11.63
C SER A 147 16.09 3.05 12.78
N GLU A 148 16.12 4.31 13.20
CA GLU A 148 15.20 4.85 14.20
C GLU A 148 13.76 4.88 13.67
N ASP A 149 13.56 5.28 12.41
CA ASP A 149 12.24 5.26 11.75
C ASP A 149 11.70 3.84 11.71
N VAL A 150 12.52 2.86 11.35
CA VAL A 150 12.13 1.44 11.33
C VAL A 150 11.67 0.98 12.71
N ALA A 151 12.43 1.30 13.76
CA ALA A 151 12.09 0.91 15.14
C ALA A 151 10.76 1.55 15.58
N LYS A 152 10.58 2.84 15.31
CA LYS A 152 9.36 3.56 15.66
C LYS A 152 8.13 3.04 14.92
N VAL A 153 8.27 2.71 13.63
CA VAL A 153 7.16 2.17 12.85
C VAL A 153 6.80 0.76 13.32
N ASN A 154 7.79 -0.10 13.58
CA ASN A 154 7.51 -1.43 14.13
C ASN A 154 6.74 -1.35 15.46
N GLU A 155 7.21 -0.53 16.39
CA GLU A 155 6.56 -0.33 17.69
C GLU A 155 5.17 0.29 17.52
N GLY A 156 5.05 1.32 16.69
CA GLY A 156 3.80 2.02 16.45
C GLY A 156 2.74 1.14 15.81
N LEU A 157 3.11 0.29 14.86
CA LEU A 157 2.17 -0.64 14.23
C LEU A 157 1.68 -1.70 15.21
N GLU A 158 2.55 -2.26 16.03
CA GLU A 158 2.18 -3.23 17.06
C GLU A 158 1.17 -2.61 18.04
N GLU A 159 1.45 -1.42 18.52
CA GLU A 159 0.56 -0.68 19.41
C GLU A 159 -0.76 -0.32 18.73
N PHE A 160 -0.72 0.13 17.50
CA PHE A 160 -1.89 0.49 16.71
C PHE A 160 -2.83 -0.71 16.53
N TRP A 161 -2.32 -1.88 16.16
CA TRP A 161 -3.15 -3.07 15.98
C TRP A 161 -3.70 -3.60 17.30
N THR A 162 -2.98 -3.45 18.40
CA THR A 162 -3.47 -3.77 19.73
C THR A 162 -4.68 -2.91 20.07
N HIS A 163 -4.62 -1.60 19.82
CA HIS A 163 -5.76 -0.69 20.02
C HIS A 163 -6.93 -1.01 19.10
N GLN A 164 -6.69 -1.33 17.85
CA GLN A 164 -7.75 -1.69 16.90
C GLN A 164 -8.50 -2.94 17.34
N SER A 165 -7.82 -3.94 17.86
CA SER A 165 -8.45 -5.18 18.33
C SER A 165 -9.27 -5.00 19.62
N GLN A 166 -9.03 -3.93 20.39
CA GLN A 166 -9.74 -3.61 21.62
C GLN A 166 -11.00 -2.75 21.39
N LYS A 167 -11.17 -2.18 20.20
CA LYS A 167 -12.38 -1.42 19.89
C LYS A 167 -13.54 -2.39 19.69
N PRO A 168 -14.68 -2.16 20.36
CA PRO A 168 -15.90 -2.91 20.06
C PRO A 168 -16.27 -2.71 18.59
N ALA A 169 -16.66 -3.79 17.96
CA ALA A 169 -17.10 -3.78 16.57
C ALA A 169 -18.32 -2.85 16.40
#